data_7edaf69b37df10cb94f892a763345462
#
_entry.id   7edaf69b37df10cb94f892a763345462
#
_cell.length_a   1.000
_cell.length_b   1.000
_cell.length_c   1.000
_cell.angle_alpha   90.00
_cell.angle_beta   90.00
_cell.angle_gamma   90.00
#
_symmetry.space_group_name_H-M   'P 1'
#
loop_
_entity.id
_entity.type
_entity.pdbx_description
1 polymer ?
#
loop_
_entity_poly.entity_id
_entity_poly.type
_entity_poly.pdbx_seq_one_letter_code
_entity_poly.pdbx_strand_id
1 'polypeptide(L)'
;SQVWSYDFVHHRTDDGKAFRTLNIIDEFSRECLAIRVKRKLSSTDAIDTLTDLFILRGVPGYIRSDNGPEFIAQAVQDWIKAVGAITA
;
A
#
# COMPACT_ATOMS: atom_id res chain seq x y z
N SER A 1 10.00 -13.02 -9.96
CA SER A 1 10.10 -11.84 -9.10
C SER A 1 8.78 -11.60 -8.38
N GLN A 2 8.83 -11.02 -7.19
CA GLN A 2 7.65 -10.73 -6.41
C GLN A 2 6.93 -9.51 -6.95
N VAL A 3 5.60 -9.55 -6.89
CA VAL A 3 4.74 -8.43 -7.19
C VAL A 3 3.88 -8.16 -5.95
N TRP A 4 3.99 -6.97 -5.41
CA TRP A 4 3.12 -6.53 -4.32
C TRP A 4 2.08 -5.56 -4.87
N SER A 5 0.88 -5.64 -4.37
CA SER A 5 -0.14 -4.64 -4.65
C SER A 5 -0.63 -4.03 -3.34
N TYR A 6 -0.99 -2.76 -3.40
CA TYR A 6 -1.60 -2.09 -2.27
C TYR A 6 -2.98 -1.57 -2.65
N ASP A 7 -3.88 -1.62 -1.69
CA ASP A 7 -5.29 -1.34 -1.88
C ASP A 7 -5.80 -0.50 -0.71
N PHE A 8 -6.51 0.58 -1.02
CA PHE A 8 -7.18 1.43 -0.03
C PHE A 8 -8.66 1.12 -0.07
N VAL A 9 -9.22 0.66 1.04
CA VAL A 9 -10.63 0.30 1.13
C VAL A 9 -11.32 1.19 2.14
N HIS A 10 -12.47 1.73 1.74
CA HIS A 10 -13.36 2.48 2.62
C HIS A 10 -14.27 1.53 3.36
N HIS A 11 -14.43 1.75 4.65
CA HIS A 11 -15.35 1.00 5.49
C HIS A 11 -16.21 1.99 6.28
N ARG A 12 -17.39 1.52 6.67
CA ARG A 12 -18.28 2.29 7.51
C ARG A 12 -18.88 1.35 8.53
N THR A 13 -18.83 1.75 9.81
CA THR A 13 -19.45 0.99 10.88
C THR A 13 -20.95 1.29 10.94
N ASP A 14 -21.69 0.46 11.68
CA ASP A 14 -23.15 0.61 11.80
C ASP A 14 -23.56 1.96 12.41
N ASP A 15 -22.71 2.55 13.23
CA ASP A 15 -22.95 3.86 13.83
C ASP A 15 -22.59 5.02 12.89
N GLY A 16 -22.23 4.73 11.65
CA GLY A 16 -21.93 5.73 10.63
C GLY A 16 -20.50 6.24 10.63
N LYS A 17 -19.64 5.75 11.51
CA LYS A 17 -18.22 6.16 11.52
C LYS A 17 -17.49 5.53 10.35
N ALA A 18 -16.73 6.34 9.64
CA ALA A 18 -15.96 5.89 8.50
C ALA A 18 -14.51 5.63 8.92
N PHE A 19 -13.91 4.61 8.34
CA PHE A 19 -12.48 4.35 8.45
C PHE A 19 -11.97 3.75 7.16
N ARG A 20 -10.65 3.70 7.03
CA ARG A 20 -10.00 3.17 5.83
C ARG A 20 -8.96 2.14 6.23
N THR A 21 -8.79 1.16 5.35
CA THR A 21 -7.68 0.21 5.48
C THR A 21 -6.76 0.33 4.29
N LEU A 22 -5.47 0.22 4.58
CA LEU A 22 -4.44 0.01 3.57
C LEU A 22 -4.03 -1.45 3.68
N ASN A 23 -4.21 -2.21 2.62
CA ASN A 23 -3.84 -3.62 2.55
C ASN A 23 -2.70 -3.77 1.54
N ILE A 24 -1.65 -4.47 1.92
CA ILE A 24 -0.55 -4.79 1.01
C ILE A 24 -0.45 -6.30 0.93
N ILE A 25 -0.53 -6.83 -0.28
CA ILE A 25 -0.50 -8.27 -0.51
C ILE A 25 0.61 -8.65 -1.49
N ASP A 26 1.13 -9.87 -1.32
CA ASP A 26 1.95 -10.53 -2.33
C ASP A 26 0.98 -11.18 -3.32
N GLU A 27 1.03 -10.76 -4.58
CA GLU A 27 0.08 -11.24 -5.57
C GLU A 27 0.28 -12.71 -5.94
N PHE A 28 1.49 -13.21 -5.83
CA PHE A 28 1.77 -14.60 -6.15
C PHE A 28 1.23 -15.54 -5.08
N SER A 29 1.59 -15.30 -3.82
CA SER A 29 1.20 -16.17 -2.70
C SER A 29 -0.17 -15.82 -2.12
N ARG A 30 -0.69 -14.63 -2.42
CA ARG A 30 -1.89 -14.06 -1.80
C ARG A 30 -1.71 -13.76 -0.31
N GLU A 31 -0.48 -13.79 0.17
CA GLU A 31 -0.20 -13.45 1.55
C GLU A 31 -0.46 -11.97 1.80
N CYS A 32 -1.16 -11.67 2.88
CA CYS A 32 -1.31 -10.29 3.35
C CYS A 32 -0.05 -9.89 4.10
N LEU A 33 0.69 -8.95 3.54
CA LEU A 33 1.96 -8.49 4.09
C LEU A 33 1.79 -7.44 5.17
N ALA A 34 0.77 -6.61 5.04
CA ALA A 34 0.47 -5.55 6.01
C ALA A 34 -0.96 -5.09 5.87
N ILE A 35 -1.54 -4.69 7.00
CA ILE A 35 -2.82 -4.00 7.07
C ILE A 35 -2.64 -2.81 8.01
N ARG A 36 -3.07 -1.63 7.56
CA ARG A 36 -3.13 -0.43 8.39
C ARG A 36 -4.55 0.08 8.42
N VAL A 37 -5.03 0.46 9.61
CA VAL A 37 -6.40 0.94 9.81
C VAL A 37 -6.33 2.34 10.38
N LYS A 38 -6.96 3.29 9.70
CA LYS A 38 -7.04 4.68 10.16
C LYS A 38 -8.32 5.33 9.67
N ARG A 39 -8.75 6.39 10.31
CA ARG A 39 -9.85 7.21 9.81
C ARG A 39 -9.49 7.85 8.47
N LYS A 40 -8.26 8.34 8.35
CA LYS A 40 -7.71 8.91 7.12
C LYS A 40 -6.37 8.27 6.85
N LEU A 41 -6.18 7.79 5.64
CA LEU A 41 -4.91 7.28 5.16
C LEU A 41 -4.36 8.25 4.13
N SER A 42 -3.07 8.50 4.22
CA SER A 42 -2.35 9.39 3.31
C SER A 42 -1.26 8.63 2.56
N SER A 43 -0.62 9.31 1.60
CA SER A 43 0.54 8.74 0.92
C SER A 43 1.67 8.45 1.90
N THR A 44 1.82 9.26 2.94
CA THR A 44 2.83 9.02 3.98
C THR A 44 2.59 7.69 4.69
N ASP A 45 1.35 7.37 5.00
CA ASP A 45 1.02 6.07 5.62
C ASP A 45 1.41 4.90 4.71
N ALA A 46 1.14 5.01 3.42
CA ALA A 46 1.52 3.98 2.45
C ALA A 46 3.04 3.85 2.35
N ILE A 47 3.74 4.97 2.26
CA ILE A 47 5.20 5.00 2.16
C ILE A 47 5.84 4.42 3.42
N ASP A 48 5.35 4.79 4.60
CA ASP A 48 5.88 4.26 5.86
C ASP A 48 5.68 2.75 5.95
N THR A 49 4.51 2.27 5.54
CA THR A 49 4.23 0.83 5.56
C THR A 49 5.14 0.08 4.58
N LEU A 50 5.31 0.60 3.36
CA LEU A 50 6.20 0.00 2.38
C LEU A 50 7.66 0.05 2.84
N THR A 51 8.08 1.12 3.48
CA THR A 51 9.43 1.24 4.04
C THR A 51 9.69 0.13 5.06
N ASP A 52 8.76 -0.10 5.97
CA ASP A 52 8.88 -1.17 6.96
C ASP A 52 8.95 -2.54 6.29
N LEU A 53 8.13 -2.77 5.28
CA LEU A 53 8.13 -4.04 4.55
C LEU A 53 9.44 -4.25 3.77
N PHE A 54 9.99 -3.20 3.18
CA PHE A 54 11.28 -3.30 2.47
C PHE A 54 12.40 -3.71 3.43
N ILE A 55 12.37 -3.20 4.65
CA ILE A 55 13.35 -3.56 5.68
C ILE A 55 13.18 -5.02 6.10
N LEU A 56 11.93 -5.45 6.31
CA LEU A 56 11.64 -6.79 6.82
C LEU A 56 11.75 -7.89 5.77
N ARG A 57 11.39 -7.59 4.52
CA ARG A 57 11.24 -8.60 3.48
C ARG A 57 12.08 -8.34 2.24
N GLY A 58 12.75 -7.19 2.16
CA GLY A 58 13.43 -6.76 0.94
C GLY A 58 12.48 -6.09 -0.03
N VAL A 59 13.04 -5.56 -1.12
CA VAL A 59 12.29 -4.82 -2.13
C VAL A 59 11.79 -5.80 -3.19
N PRO A 60 10.47 -5.78 -3.51
CA PRO A 60 9.93 -6.67 -4.55
C PRO A 60 10.32 -6.21 -5.94
N GLY A 61 10.08 -7.05 -6.94
CA GLY A 61 10.32 -6.69 -8.34
C GLY A 61 9.35 -5.60 -8.84
N TYR A 62 8.11 -5.65 -8.40
CA TYR A 62 7.08 -4.68 -8.78
C TYR A 62 6.20 -4.32 -7.59
N ILE A 63 5.73 -3.08 -7.61
CA ILE A 63 4.69 -2.61 -6.69
C ILE A 63 3.64 -1.89 -7.54
N ARG A 64 2.37 -2.23 -7.34
CA ARG A 64 1.31 -1.56 -8.06
C ARG A 64 0.13 -1.22 -7.15
N SER A 65 -0.59 -0.17 -7.54
CA SER A 65 -1.83 0.21 -6.87
C SER A 65 -2.98 -0.60 -7.47
N ASP A 66 -3.75 -1.24 -6.62
CA ASP A 66 -4.93 -1.98 -7.05
C ASP A 66 -6.17 -1.10 -6.95
N ASN A 67 -6.30 -0.36 -5.85
CA ASN A 67 -7.43 0.55 -5.65
C ASN A 67 -7.02 1.66 -4.68
N GLY A 68 -7.40 2.89 -4.99
CA GLY A 68 -7.13 4.03 -4.11
C GLY A 68 -7.15 5.35 -4.85
N PRO A 69 -7.09 6.47 -4.10
CA PRO A 69 -7.02 7.79 -4.70
C PRO A 69 -5.79 7.94 -5.59
N GLU A 70 -5.99 8.52 -6.76
CA GLU A 70 -4.92 8.65 -7.75
C GLU A 70 -3.73 9.47 -7.23
N PHE A 71 -4.00 10.52 -6.44
CA PHE A 71 -2.91 11.34 -5.91
C PHE A 71 -2.02 10.57 -4.92
N ILE A 72 -2.60 9.61 -4.17
CA ILE A 72 -1.82 8.75 -3.29
C ILE A 72 -0.98 7.79 -4.12
N ALA A 73 -1.57 7.20 -5.15
CA ALA A 73 -0.85 6.30 -6.05
C ALA A 73 0.32 7.02 -6.72
N GLN A 74 0.12 8.26 -7.16
CA GLN A 74 1.17 9.05 -7.79
C GLN A 74 2.31 9.34 -6.83
N ALA A 75 2.00 9.75 -5.60
CA ALA A 75 3.02 10.03 -4.58
C ALA A 75 3.84 8.79 -4.24
N VAL A 76 3.17 7.64 -4.12
CA VAL A 76 3.85 6.36 -3.86
C VAL A 76 4.76 5.98 -5.02
N GLN A 77 4.28 6.12 -6.26
CA GLN A 77 5.09 5.84 -7.44
C GLN A 77 6.33 6.73 -7.51
N ASP A 78 6.18 8.02 -7.22
CA ASP A 78 7.30 8.95 -7.23
C ASP A 78 8.34 8.55 -6.18
N TRP A 79 7.89 8.16 -4.99
CA TRP A 79 8.78 7.69 -3.93
C TRP A 79 9.49 6.39 -4.33
N ILE A 80 8.76 5.43 -4.92
CA ILE A 80 9.33 4.16 -5.37
C ILE A 80 10.44 4.42 -6.39
N LYS A 81 10.22 5.32 -7.33
CA LYS A 81 11.24 5.69 -8.32
C LYS A 81 12.47 6.30 -7.64
N ALA A 82 12.25 7.13 -6.62
CA ALA A 82 13.35 7.78 -5.90
C ALA A 82 14.20 6.77 -5.14
N VAL A 83 13.60 5.69 -4.63
CA VAL A 83 14.36 4.64 -3.91
C VAL A 83 14.87 3.55 -4.83
N GLY A 84 14.55 3.60 -6.12
CA GLY A 84 15.10 2.69 -7.12
C GLY A 84 14.36 1.38 -7.32
N ALA A 85 13.16 1.23 -6.76
CA ALA A 85 12.31 0.07 -7.02
C ALA A 85 11.60 0.22 -8.36
N ILE A 86 11.05 -0.89 -8.88
CA ILE A 86 10.32 -0.89 -10.14
C ILE A 86 8.83 -0.81 -9.86
N THR A 87 8.15 0.10 -10.59
CA THR A 87 6.70 0.24 -10.54
C THR A 87 6.06 -0.48 -11.71
N ALA A 88 4.90 -1.03 -11.47
CA ALA A 88 4.08 -1.62 -12.53
C ALA A 88 2.96 -0.66 -12.92
#